data_929d230174de57e3d03849de14d38ac5
#
_entry.id   929d230174de57e3d03849de14d38ac5
#
_cell.length_a   1.000
_cell.length_b   1.000
_cell.length_c   1.000
_cell.angle_alpha   90.00
_cell.angle_beta   90.00
_cell.angle_gamma   90.00
#
_symmetry.space_group_name_H-M   'P 1'
#
loop_
_entity.id
_entity.type
_entity.pdbx_description
1 polymer ?
#
loop_
_entity_poly.entity_id
_entity_poly.type
_entity_poly.pdbx_seq_one_letter_code
_entity_poly.pdbx_strand_id
1 'polypeptide(L)'
;MPVSKSRRKDKNGKPVKQKNKRALSAIYLEKSGVDKTRDLFEKAQLRCEMKIGTGECTFEDVALFRDCLNLSTWCLVYLDRILKILSPEWLDANQKTHDDAREAFHHFYARGNAKGGNKDDTVRYVATGTELTAIKDGLVVAGQIIDVMLDDYPQIFLSLYMGMKRFLKGRGAGRLEFTVAEIERAIRKYTRG
;
A
#
# COMPACT_ATOMS: atom_id res chain seq x y z
N MET A 1 14.31 -21.34 37.04
CA MET A 1 13.71 -20.25 37.86
C MET A 1 13.63 -18.99 37.01
N PRO A 2 12.48 -18.36 36.81
CA PRO A 2 12.39 -17.14 36.01
C PRO A 2 12.95 -15.97 36.81
N VAL A 3 13.95 -15.28 36.25
CA VAL A 3 14.56 -14.09 36.86
C VAL A 3 13.56 -12.95 36.83
N SER A 4 13.12 -12.52 38.00
CA SER A 4 12.26 -11.36 38.22
C SER A 4 12.95 -10.10 37.70
N LYS A 5 12.43 -9.48 36.62
CA LYS A 5 12.88 -8.18 36.14
C LYS A 5 12.46 -7.11 37.15
N SER A 6 13.38 -6.64 37.99
CA SER A 6 13.12 -5.54 38.93
C SER A 6 12.72 -4.29 38.15
N ARG A 7 11.49 -3.80 38.38
CA ARG A 7 11.01 -2.52 37.84
C ARG A 7 11.79 -1.39 38.52
N ARG A 8 12.51 -0.57 37.75
CA ARG A 8 13.13 0.63 38.24
C ARG A 8 12.07 1.57 38.85
N LYS A 9 12.27 1.95 40.09
CA LYS A 9 11.42 2.90 40.80
C LYS A 9 12.08 4.28 40.78
N ASP A 10 11.29 5.34 40.76
CA ASP A 10 11.78 6.71 40.94
C ASP A 10 12.22 6.96 42.43
N LYS A 11 12.75 8.15 42.69
CA LYS A 11 13.19 8.55 44.04
C LYS A 11 12.07 8.47 45.09
N ASN A 12 10.81 8.40 44.69
CA ASN A 12 9.62 8.31 45.53
C ASN A 12 9.03 6.90 45.57
N GLY A 13 9.75 5.87 45.07
CA GLY A 13 9.30 4.49 45.05
C GLY A 13 8.23 4.16 44.01
N LYS A 14 7.84 5.12 43.17
CA LYS A 14 6.86 4.92 42.11
C LYS A 14 7.51 4.30 40.85
N PRO A 15 6.82 3.39 40.15
CA PRO A 15 7.37 2.80 38.94
C PRO A 15 7.60 3.88 37.88
N VAL A 16 8.86 4.04 37.43
CA VAL A 16 9.22 4.97 36.37
C VAL A 16 8.52 4.47 35.07
N LYS A 17 7.57 5.25 34.57
CA LYS A 17 6.93 4.97 33.32
C LYS A 17 7.99 5.01 32.20
N GLN A 18 8.23 3.88 31.54
CA GLN A 18 9.18 3.75 30.41
C GLN A 18 8.65 4.47 29.15
N LYS A 19 8.35 5.78 29.22
CA LYS A 19 7.84 6.55 28.09
C LYS A 19 8.85 6.60 26.92
N ASN A 20 10.16 6.66 27.21
CA ASN A 20 11.18 6.90 26.17
C ASN A 20 11.53 5.65 25.34
N LYS A 21 11.43 4.44 25.90
CA LYS A 21 11.70 3.21 25.12
C LYS A 21 10.60 2.89 24.10
N ARG A 22 9.34 3.23 24.42
CA ARG A 22 8.23 3.05 23.46
C ARG A 22 8.29 4.06 22.32
N ALA A 23 8.70 5.30 22.59
CA ALA A 23 8.87 6.30 21.53
C ALA A 23 10.00 5.92 20.56
N LEU A 24 11.17 5.51 21.05
CA LEU A 24 12.28 5.08 20.20
C LEU A 24 11.98 3.81 19.40
N SER A 25 11.30 2.82 20.00
CA SER A 25 10.89 1.62 19.28
C SER A 25 9.80 1.90 18.24
N ALA A 26 8.90 2.84 18.50
CA ALA A 26 7.92 3.29 17.53
C ALA A 26 8.58 3.98 16.33
N ILE A 27 9.50 4.92 16.57
CA ILE A 27 10.27 5.62 15.53
C ILE A 27 11.08 4.62 14.68
N TYR A 28 11.73 3.64 15.33
CA TYR A 28 12.50 2.62 14.59
C TYR A 28 11.61 1.69 13.75
N LEU A 29 10.47 1.27 14.29
CA LEU A 29 9.48 0.48 13.55
C LEU A 29 8.86 1.29 12.41
N GLU A 30 8.64 2.57 12.62
CA GLU A 30 8.14 3.52 11.65
C GLU A 30 9.10 3.67 10.47
N LYS A 31 10.37 3.99 10.74
CA LYS A 31 11.41 4.08 9.72
C LYS A 31 11.58 2.76 8.95
N SER A 32 11.65 1.63 9.67
CA SER A 32 11.71 0.30 9.03
C SER A 32 10.49 -0.02 8.18
N GLY A 33 9.32 0.47 8.54
CA GLY A 33 8.07 0.33 7.76
C GLY A 33 8.09 1.16 6.48
N VAL A 34 8.56 2.40 6.57
CA VAL A 34 8.76 3.32 5.44
C VAL A 34 9.75 2.71 4.42
N ASP A 35 10.93 2.31 4.89
CA ASP A 35 11.98 1.73 4.02
C ASP A 35 11.47 0.45 3.31
N LYS A 36 10.76 -0.42 4.04
CA LYS A 36 10.17 -1.64 3.47
C LYS A 36 9.11 -1.35 2.42
N THR A 37 8.34 -0.30 2.59
CA THR A 37 7.30 0.04 1.63
C THR A 37 7.87 0.66 0.38
N ARG A 38 8.89 1.51 0.51
CA ARG A 38 9.64 2.03 -0.65
C ARG A 38 10.26 0.88 -1.45
N ASP A 39 10.94 -0.04 -0.79
CA ASP A 39 11.50 -1.25 -1.39
C ASP A 39 10.44 -2.12 -2.11
N LEU A 40 9.24 -2.22 -1.53
CA LEU A 40 8.10 -2.91 -2.16
C LEU A 40 7.69 -2.24 -3.47
N PHE A 41 7.63 -0.92 -3.49
CA PHE A 41 7.25 -0.14 -4.68
C PHE A 41 8.29 -0.24 -5.79
N GLU A 42 9.57 -0.06 -5.47
CA GLU A 42 10.68 -0.20 -6.42
C GLU A 42 10.69 -1.60 -7.03
N LYS A 43 10.47 -2.63 -6.22
CA LYS A 43 10.33 -4.01 -6.69
C LYS A 43 9.13 -4.21 -7.61
N ALA A 44 7.99 -3.58 -7.29
CA ALA A 44 6.80 -3.68 -8.11
C ALA A 44 7.00 -3.04 -9.50
N GLN A 45 7.61 -1.85 -9.55
CA GLN A 45 7.96 -1.20 -10.80
C GLN A 45 8.91 -2.05 -11.64
N LEU A 46 10.01 -2.49 -11.03
CA LEU A 46 11.01 -3.32 -11.73
C LEU A 46 10.41 -4.62 -12.27
N ARG A 47 9.60 -5.29 -11.47
CA ARG A 47 8.90 -6.53 -11.92
C ARG A 47 7.87 -6.25 -13.01
N CYS A 48 7.17 -5.12 -12.95
CA CYS A 48 6.25 -4.70 -14.01
C CYS A 48 6.99 -4.57 -15.34
N GLU A 49 8.13 -3.89 -15.33
CA GLU A 49 8.93 -3.70 -16.54
C GLU A 49 9.49 -5.01 -17.08
N MET A 50 10.00 -5.88 -16.24
CA MET A 50 10.67 -7.11 -16.65
C MET A 50 9.71 -8.25 -16.97
N LYS A 51 8.70 -8.47 -16.12
CA LYS A 51 7.89 -9.71 -16.18
C LYS A 51 6.55 -9.57 -16.89
N ILE A 52 5.86 -8.43 -16.73
CA ILE A 52 4.59 -8.25 -17.47
C ILE A 52 4.86 -8.17 -18.96
N GLY A 53 5.92 -7.45 -19.36
CA GLY A 53 6.30 -7.30 -20.77
C GLY A 53 6.70 -8.62 -21.44
N THR A 54 7.29 -9.56 -20.69
CA THR A 54 7.69 -10.89 -21.21
C THR A 54 6.60 -11.94 -21.07
N GLY A 55 5.49 -11.64 -20.38
CA GLY A 55 4.43 -12.62 -20.11
C GLY A 55 4.79 -13.66 -19.04
N GLU A 56 5.85 -13.41 -18.24
CA GLU A 56 6.32 -14.30 -17.17
C GLU A 56 5.73 -13.98 -15.78
N CYS A 57 4.71 -13.15 -15.73
CA CYS A 57 4.14 -12.67 -14.47
C CYS A 57 3.41 -13.81 -13.74
N THR A 58 3.80 -14.01 -12.47
CA THR A 58 3.19 -15.00 -11.57
C THR A 58 2.06 -14.37 -10.74
N PHE A 59 1.31 -15.18 -10.01
CA PHE A 59 0.31 -14.69 -9.06
C PHE A 59 0.91 -13.78 -7.97
N GLU A 60 2.11 -14.08 -7.49
CA GLU A 60 2.81 -13.25 -6.49
C GLU A 60 3.16 -11.86 -7.04
N ASP A 61 3.64 -11.80 -8.29
CA ASP A 61 3.92 -10.52 -8.95
C ASP A 61 2.65 -9.69 -9.09
N VAL A 62 1.56 -10.33 -9.52
CA VAL A 62 0.24 -9.68 -9.65
C VAL A 62 -0.29 -9.20 -8.30
N ALA A 63 -0.12 -10.00 -7.24
CA ALA A 63 -0.53 -9.60 -5.89
C ALA A 63 0.27 -8.38 -5.40
N LEU A 64 1.55 -8.30 -5.71
CA LEU A 64 2.39 -7.15 -5.39
C LEU A 64 1.90 -5.88 -6.11
N PHE A 65 1.63 -5.94 -7.41
CA PHE A 65 1.11 -4.80 -8.18
C PHE A 65 -0.25 -4.32 -7.64
N ARG A 66 -1.14 -5.27 -7.35
CA ARG A 66 -2.44 -4.97 -6.71
C ARG A 66 -2.27 -4.21 -5.41
N ASP A 67 -1.38 -4.68 -4.55
CA ASP A 67 -1.16 -4.07 -3.25
C ASP A 67 -0.60 -2.65 -3.39
N CYS A 68 0.28 -2.42 -4.37
CA CYS A 68 0.81 -1.09 -4.67
C CYS A 68 -0.28 -0.13 -5.18
N LEU A 69 -1.09 -0.54 -6.15
CA LEU A 69 -2.19 0.27 -6.69
C LEU A 69 -3.28 0.55 -5.64
N ASN A 70 -3.59 -0.42 -4.78
CA ASN A 70 -4.53 -0.19 -3.68
C ASN A 70 -3.97 0.80 -2.65
N LEU A 71 -2.69 0.68 -2.28
CA LEU A 71 -2.07 1.58 -1.32
C LEU A 71 -2.03 3.01 -1.84
N SER A 72 -1.64 3.21 -3.10
CA SER A 72 -1.66 4.54 -3.71
C SER A 72 -3.07 5.12 -3.79
N THR A 73 -4.10 4.31 -4.06
CA THR A 73 -5.51 4.75 -4.01
C THR A 73 -5.89 5.26 -2.61
N TRP A 74 -5.50 4.53 -1.55
CA TRP A 74 -5.77 4.96 -0.18
C TRP A 74 -5.06 6.27 0.17
N CYS A 75 -3.81 6.41 -0.25
CA CYS A 75 -3.03 7.63 -0.08
C CYS A 75 -3.67 8.79 -0.86
N LEU A 76 -4.06 8.58 -2.11
CA LEU A 76 -4.72 9.58 -2.95
C LEU A 76 -6.02 10.08 -2.31
N VAL A 77 -6.88 9.17 -1.84
CA VAL A 77 -8.13 9.53 -1.15
C VAL A 77 -7.84 10.32 0.13
N TYR A 78 -6.77 9.97 0.85
CA TYR A 78 -6.38 10.71 2.05
C TYR A 78 -5.91 12.14 1.71
N LEU A 79 -5.03 12.29 0.74
CA LEU A 79 -4.48 13.59 0.31
C LEU A 79 -5.57 14.50 -0.28
N ASP A 80 -6.45 13.94 -1.13
CA ASP A 80 -7.50 14.70 -1.80
C ASP A 80 -8.70 14.99 -0.88
N ARG A 81 -9.29 13.95 -0.25
CA ARG A 81 -10.60 14.07 0.43
C ARG A 81 -10.48 14.46 1.91
N ILE A 82 -9.37 14.13 2.56
CA ILE A 82 -9.19 14.37 3.99
C ILE A 82 -8.32 15.58 4.22
N LEU A 83 -7.13 15.64 3.63
CA LEU A 83 -6.24 16.79 3.75
C LEU A 83 -6.56 17.92 2.78
N LYS A 84 -7.11 17.60 1.61
CA LYS A 84 -7.45 18.57 0.55
C LYS A 84 -6.24 19.42 0.12
N ILE A 85 -5.08 18.76 -0.04
CA ILE A 85 -3.81 19.42 -0.38
C ILE A 85 -3.42 19.24 -1.85
N LEU A 86 -4.09 18.34 -2.58
CA LEU A 86 -3.82 18.15 -4.00
C LEU A 86 -4.45 19.29 -4.81
N SER A 87 -3.67 19.87 -5.72
CA SER A 87 -4.20 20.88 -6.61
C SER A 87 -5.10 20.25 -7.68
N PRO A 88 -6.12 20.97 -8.17
CA PRO A 88 -6.95 20.50 -9.28
C PRO A 88 -6.14 20.10 -10.51
N GLU A 89 -5.10 20.87 -10.85
CA GLU A 89 -4.24 20.62 -12.00
C GLU A 89 -3.48 19.30 -11.84
N TRP A 90 -3.01 18.99 -10.63
CA TRP A 90 -2.34 17.73 -10.37
C TRP A 90 -3.32 16.56 -10.49
N LEU A 91 -4.52 16.71 -9.94
CA LEU A 91 -5.57 15.70 -10.03
C LEU A 91 -5.95 15.42 -11.48
N ASP A 92 -6.23 16.47 -12.27
CA ASP A 92 -6.60 16.35 -13.68
C ASP A 92 -5.50 15.64 -14.50
N ALA A 93 -4.22 15.91 -14.20
CA ALA A 93 -3.10 15.30 -14.91
C ALA A 93 -2.87 13.82 -14.53
N ASN A 94 -3.09 13.43 -13.28
CA ASN A 94 -2.61 12.15 -12.76
C ASN A 94 -3.72 11.17 -12.37
N GLN A 95 -4.90 11.65 -11.97
CA GLN A 95 -5.98 10.78 -11.53
C GLN A 95 -6.45 9.83 -12.64
N LYS A 96 -6.60 10.34 -13.86
CA LYS A 96 -6.99 9.52 -15.01
C LYS A 96 -5.96 8.41 -15.26
N THR A 97 -4.67 8.72 -15.27
CA THR A 97 -3.60 7.72 -15.45
C THR A 97 -3.65 6.64 -14.37
N HIS A 98 -3.90 7.04 -13.11
CA HIS A 98 -4.03 6.10 -12.00
C HIS A 98 -5.29 5.22 -12.12
N ASP A 99 -6.41 5.77 -12.56
CA ASP A 99 -7.67 5.04 -12.74
C ASP A 99 -7.58 4.09 -13.96
N ASP A 100 -7.01 4.54 -15.08
CA ASP A 100 -6.75 3.72 -16.27
C ASP A 100 -5.85 2.51 -15.91
N ALA A 101 -4.86 2.70 -15.05
CA ALA A 101 -3.99 1.62 -14.58
C ALA A 101 -4.75 0.60 -13.72
N ARG A 102 -5.66 1.06 -12.86
CA ARG A 102 -6.50 0.16 -12.03
C ARG A 102 -7.44 -0.66 -12.90
N GLU A 103 -8.07 -0.05 -13.89
CA GLU A 103 -8.94 -0.74 -14.85
C GLU A 103 -8.16 -1.77 -15.68
N ALA A 104 -7.02 -1.38 -16.26
CA ALA A 104 -6.14 -2.26 -17.00
C ALA A 104 -5.67 -3.44 -16.13
N PHE A 105 -5.30 -3.17 -14.88
CA PHE A 105 -4.92 -4.21 -13.94
C PHE A 105 -6.08 -5.16 -13.62
N HIS A 106 -7.29 -4.66 -13.47
CA HIS A 106 -8.47 -5.48 -13.23
C HIS A 106 -8.72 -6.47 -14.40
N HIS A 107 -8.68 -6.01 -15.63
CA HIS A 107 -8.83 -6.87 -16.80
C HIS A 107 -7.71 -7.91 -16.91
N PHE A 108 -6.48 -7.50 -16.72
CA PHE A 108 -5.31 -8.38 -16.69
C PHE A 108 -5.45 -9.48 -15.63
N TYR A 109 -5.80 -9.11 -14.39
CA TYR A 109 -5.99 -10.01 -13.26
C TYR A 109 -7.15 -10.99 -13.50
N ALA A 110 -8.29 -10.51 -13.98
CA ALA A 110 -9.46 -11.33 -14.24
C ALA A 110 -9.17 -12.41 -15.30
N ARG A 111 -8.45 -12.07 -16.38
CA ARG A 111 -8.06 -13.04 -17.40
C ARG A 111 -7.14 -14.14 -16.88
N GLY A 112 -6.15 -13.78 -16.05
CA GLY A 112 -5.25 -14.75 -15.45
C GLY A 112 -5.97 -15.71 -14.48
N ASN A 113 -6.88 -15.17 -13.68
CA ASN A 113 -7.69 -15.98 -12.77
C ASN A 113 -8.68 -16.90 -13.48
N ALA A 114 -9.28 -16.46 -14.58
CA ALA A 114 -10.13 -17.29 -15.41
C ALA A 114 -9.39 -18.53 -15.98
N LYS A 115 -8.06 -18.41 -16.14
CA LYS A 115 -7.17 -19.51 -16.53
C LYS A 115 -6.67 -20.33 -15.33
N GLY A 116 -7.11 -20.04 -14.11
CA GLY A 116 -6.71 -20.76 -12.90
C GLY A 116 -5.44 -20.24 -12.22
N GLY A 117 -4.92 -19.06 -12.60
CA GLY A 117 -3.65 -18.52 -12.09
C GLY A 117 -3.57 -18.31 -10.57
N ASN A 118 -4.72 -18.16 -9.90
CA ASN A 118 -4.80 -18.08 -8.45
C ASN A 118 -4.73 -19.45 -7.72
N LYS A 119 -4.72 -20.54 -8.47
CA LYS A 119 -4.70 -21.93 -7.95
C LYS A 119 -3.53 -22.75 -8.48
N ASP A 120 -2.93 -22.30 -9.58
CA ASP A 120 -1.85 -23.00 -10.27
C ASP A 120 -0.72 -22.03 -10.60
N ASP A 121 0.40 -22.18 -9.93
CA ASP A 121 1.60 -21.34 -10.07
C ASP A 121 2.26 -21.45 -11.48
N THR A 122 1.86 -22.43 -12.28
CA THR A 122 2.34 -22.56 -13.66
C THR A 122 1.63 -21.64 -14.62
N VAL A 123 0.43 -21.17 -14.27
CA VAL A 123 -0.34 -20.21 -15.08
C VAL A 123 0.34 -18.84 -15.05
N ARG A 124 0.55 -18.28 -16.22
CA ARG A 124 1.14 -16.95 -16.36
C ARG A 124 0.06 -15.91 -16.69
N TYR A 125 0.21 -14.75 -16.05
CA TYR A 125 -0.60 -13.58 -16.33
C TYR A 125 0.06 -12.80 -17.48
N VAL A 126 -0.69 -12.56 -18.56
CA VAL A 126 -0.20 -11.87 -19.74
C VAL A 126 -1.01 -10.61 -19.97
N ALA A 127 -0.35 -9.45 -19.97
CA ALA A 127 -0.95 -8.17 -20.29
C ALA A 127 -0.94 -7.93 -21.82
N THR A 128 -1.92 -7.21 -22.31
CA THR A 128 -1.85 -6.62 -23.66
C THR A 128 -0.88 -5.44 -23.64
N GLY A 129 -0.43 -4.98 -24.83
CA GLY A 129 0.47 -3.82 -24.89
C GLY A 129 -0.11 -2.56 -24.25
N THR A 130 -1.41 -2.31 -24.46
CA THR A 130 -2.12 -1.15 -23.87
C THR A 130 -2.25 -1.28 -22.36
N GLU A 131 -2.56 -2.46 -21.83
CA GLU A 131 -2.62 -2.71 -20.39
C GLU A 131 -1.23 -2.58 -19.73
N LEU A 132 -0.19 -3.07 -20.39
CA LEU A 132 1.18 -2.93 -19.90
C LEU A 132 1.56 -1.46 -19.76
N THR A 133 1.29 -0.65 -20.78
CA THR A 133 1.56 0.79 -20.74
C THR A 133 0.78 1.45 -19.61
N ALA A 134 -0.54 1.23 -19.53
CA ALA A 134 -1.37 1.83 -18.49
C ALA A 134 -0.91 1.43 -17.07
N ILE A 135 -0.58 0.16 -16.84
CA ILE A 135 -0.08 -0.31 -15.54
C ILE A 135 1.26 0.35 -15.19
N LYS A 136 2.20 0.46 -16.15
CA LYS A 136 3.50 1.10 -15.92
C LYS A 136 3.34 2.58 -15.57
N ASP A 137 2.57 3.31 -16.36
CA ASP A 137 2.33 4.74 -16.14
C ASP A 137 1.64 4.98 -14.79
N GLY A 138 0.65 4.15 -14.45
CA GLY A 138 -0.03 4.22 -13.18
C GLY A 138 0.85 3.87 -11.98
N LEU A 139 1.83 2.98 -12.11
CA LEU A 139 2.80 2.70 -11.05
C LEU A 139 3.76 3.88 -10.84
N VAL A 140 4.11 4.63 -11.88
CA VAL A 140 4.88 5.88 -11.74
C VAL A 140 4.09 6.90 -10.92
N VAL A 141 2.81 7.13 -11.26
CA VAL A 141 1.92 8.03 -10.50
C VAL A 141 1.74 7.53 -9.07
N ALA A 142 1.56 6.22 -8.88
CA ALA A 142 1.45 5.61 -7.56
C ALA A 142 2.72 5.84 -6.71
N GLY A 143 3.90 5.76 -7.31
CA GLY A 143 5.17 6.08 -6.66
C GLY A 143 5.20 7.51 -6.16
N GLN A 144 4.85 8.49 -7.00
CA GLN A 144 4.79 9.90 -6.63
C GLN A 144 3.84 10.17 -5.45
N ILE A 145 2.64 9.56 -5.46
CA ILE A 145 1.68 9.68 -4.36
C ILE A 145 2.27 9.14 -3.05
N ILE A 146 2.97 8.02 -3.13
CA ILE A 146 3.54 7.38 -1.95
C ILE A 146 4.75 8.14 -1.43
N ASP A 147 5.60 8.69 -2.30
CA ASP A 147 6.73 9.49 -1.88
C ASP A 147 6.27 10.72 -1.08
N VAL A 148 5.25 11.44 -1.55
CA VAL A 148 4.63 12.54 -0.78
C VAL A 148 4.16 12.07 0.60
N MET A 149 3.54 10.90 0.66
CA MET A 149 3.05 10.36 1.94
C MET A 149 4.19 9.91 2.86
N LEU A 150 5.26 9.35 2.31
CA LEU A 150 6.42 8.90 3.09
C LEU A 150 7.26 10.06 3.62
N ASP A 151 7.38 11.12 2.85
CA ASP A 151 8.21 12.27 3.20
C ASP A 151 7.48 13.22 4.16
N ASP A 152 6.21 13.53 3.91
CA ASP A 152 5.47 14.54 4.66
C ASP A 152 4.57 13.95 5.77
N TYR A 153 4.10 12.71 5.60
CA TYR A 153 3.10 12.10 6.48
C TYR A 153 3.44 10.64 6.88
N PRO A 154 4.67 10.32 7.31
CA PRO A 154 5.11 8.92 7.52
C PRO A 154 4.26 8.14 8.54
N GLN A 155 3.79 8.81 9.61
CA GLN A 155 2.96 8.15 10.65
C GLN A 155 1.57 7.79 10.12
N ILE A 156 0.99 8.71 9.34
CA ILE A 156 -0.31 8.50 8.71
C ILE A 156 -0.19 7.41 7.66
N PHE A 157 0.87 7.42 6.87
CA PHE A 157 1.14 6.41 5.86
C PHE A 157 1.13 4.98 6.44
N LEU A 158 1.84 4.75 7.54
CA LEU A 158 1.82 3.44 8.21
C LEU A 158 0.42 3.05 8.68
N SER A 159 -0.34 4.01 9.21
CA SER A 159 -1.73 3.79 9.62
C SER A 159 -2.62 3.43 8.44
N LEU A 160 -2.45 4.09 7.30
CA LEU A 160 -3.17 3.78 6.05
C LEU A 160 -2.81 2.39 5.53
N TYR A 161 -1.53 2.05 5.47
CA TYR A 161 -1.05 0.74 5.05
C TYR A 161 -1.64 -0.39 5.91
N MET A 162 -1.55 -0.25 7.24
CA MET A 162 -2.11 -1.24 8.17
C MET A 162 -3.64 -1.30 8.09
N GLY A 163 -4.30 -0.16 7.91
CA GLY A 163 -5.74 -0.05 7.71
C GLY A 163 -6.18 -0.76 6.44
N MET A 164 -5.50 -0.51 5.32
CA MET A 164 -5.73 -1.16 4.05
C MET A 164 -5.58 -2.69 4.17
N LYS A 165 -4.49 -3.18 4.74
CA LYS A 165 -4.27 -4.63 4.94
C LYS A 165 -5.39 -5.28 5.75
N ARG A 166 -5.86 -4.65 6.82
CA ARG A 166 -6.99 -5.14 7.64
C ARG A 166 -8.30 -5.14 6.86
N PHE A 167 -8.55 -4.09 6.10
CA PHE A 167 -9.72 -3.95 5.26
C PHE A 167 -9.79 -5.02 4.17
N LEU A 168 -8.67 -5.27 3.48
CA LEU A 168 -8.56 -6.30 2.45
C LEU A 168 -8.72 -7.72 3.03
N LYS A 169 -8.12 -8.01 4.19
CA LYS A 169 -8.23 -9.30 4.86
C LYS A 169 -9.67 -9.69 5.20
N GLY A 170 -10.52 -8.72 5.51
CA GLY A 170 -11.93 -8.95 5.84
C GLY A 170 -12.85 -9.21 4.65
N ARG A 171 -12.38 -9.02 3.40
CA ARG A 171 -13.25 -9.01 2.20
C ARG A 171 -12.87 -10.01 1.09
N GLY A 172 -11.89 -10.88 1.32
CA GLY A 172 -11.39 -11.82 0.33
C GLY A 172 -10.40 -11.19 -0.67
N ALA A 173 -9.38 -11.96 -1.05
CA ALA A 173 -8.23 -11.49 -1.82
C ALA A 173 -8.54 -11.05 -3.29
N GLY A 174 -9.77 -11.28 -3.77
CA GLY A 174 -10.15 -11.03 -5.17
C GLY A 174 -10.86 -9.72 -5.45
N ARG A 175 -11.21 -8.91 -4.45
CA ARG A 175 -11.97 -7.69 -4.68
C ARG A 175 -11.03 -6.50 -4.83
N LEU A 176 -10.91 -5.99 -6.05
CA LEU A 176 -10.15 -4.78 -6.41
C LEU A 176 -11.02 -3.52 -6.41
N GLU A 177 -12.34 -3.68 -6.40
CA GLU A 177 -13.29 -2.59 -6.52
C GLU A 177 -13.72 -2.11 -5.13
N PHE A 178 -13.21 -0.96 -4.75
CA PHE A 178 -13.68 -0.21 -3.59
C PHE A 178 -14.12 1.17 -4.06
N THR A 179 -15.28 1.58 -3.63
CA THR A 179 -15.71 2.95 -3.89
C THR A 179 -14.87 3.92 -3.04
N VAL A 180 -14.65 5.13 -3.54
CA VAL A 180 -13.98 6.20 -2.79
C VAL A 180 -14.63 6.39 -1.41
N ALA A 181 -15.95 6.32 -1.32
CA ALA A 181 -16.70 6.44 -0.07
C ALA A 181 -16.40 5.32 0.94
N GLU A 182 -16.21 4.07 0.46
CA GLU A 182 -15.81 2.96 1.34
C GLU A 182 -14.40 3.15 1.88
N ILE A 183 -13.46 3.57 1.01
CA ILE A 183 -12.08 3.86 1.39
C ILE A 183 -12.04 5.02 2.39
N GLU A 184 -12.72 6.13 2.12
CA GLU A 184 -12.77 7.28 3.01
C GLU A 184 -13.31 6.91 4.40
N ARG A 185 -14.40 6.12 4.45
CA ARG A 185 -14.97 5.63 5.71
C ARG A 185 -13.97 4.75 6.48
N ALA A 186 -13.27 3.87 5.77
CA ALA A 186 -12.25 3.02 6.36
C ALA A 186 -11.06 3.85 6.88
N ILE A 187 -10.57 4.81 6.11
CA ILE A 187 -9.50 5.72 6.53
C ILE A 187 -9.89 6.44 7.82
N ARG A 188 -11.07 7.08 7.86
CA ARG A 188 -11.56 7.78 9.07
C ARG A 188 -11.65 6.87 10.30
N LYS A 189 -11.92 5.58 10.10
CA LYS A 189 -11.94 4.58 11.18
C LYS A 189 -10.54 4.26 11.70
N TYR A 190 -9.55 4.15 10.82
CA TYR A 190 -8.21 3.67 11.18
C TYR A 190 -7.20 4.79 11.52
N THR A 191 -7.49 6.05 11.16
CA THR A 191 -6.61 7.20 11.46
C THR A 191 -7.06 8.02 12.67
N ARG A 192 -8.21 7.71 13.28
CA ARG A 192 -8.72 8.41 14.49
C ARG A 192 -8.26 7.80 15.83
N GLY A 193 -7.29 6.89 15.80
CA GLY A 193 -6.79 6.18 16.99
C GLY A 193 -5.46 6.74 17.55
#